data_92afde2a15d3b71607a78bf83423f25b
#
_entry.id   92afde2a15d3b71607a78bf83423f25b
#
_cell.length_a   1.000
_cell.length_b   1.000
_cell.length_c   1.000
_cell.angle_alpha   90.00
_cell.angle_beta   90.00
_cell.angle_gamma   90.00
#
_symmetry.space_group_name_H-M   'P 1'
#
loop_
_entity.id
_entity.type
_entity.pdbx_description
1 polymer ?
#
loop_
_entity_poly.entity_id
_entity_poly.type
_entity_poly.pdbx_seq_one_letter_code
_entity_poly.pdbx_strand_id
1 'polypeptide(L)'
;MTLSDKEKLKAYLSLNSNITVVNAKKVVTDLLSEEANWHLADDWRDYFLDSIYAAIGVAYCELKDWDNAITYFIKAVEAAEKNWPEYGYRQKSSHYHNLFVCYCNKLMREEALAARRKEIFNTLKVMGNVHYPHFDFYTFRNTKSFAIADLKENKVSFASISSFNDPVDSAYFACADYYISTLTDPIQKMMDEVSREAYDGLRAKCFITSKHLPSITNYRPSSIDIAPYLNTIMWAHYADYHKGYCAMYNFPTDMTVVKDNLGYVLYTGEINYVEELQYPSEIDFKQGFMTKSKRWEYEHEKRMLYFQRDGVAPSYPEVKLPDGCLKEVYIGLRCEAEAAILDAIADKPDVKVYKMQISQSDIYSLEAIEVDRNGMKPSVKVESKPDCTIKRVFDCLKKSIKNDCKGLER
;
A
#
# COMPACT_ATOMS: atom_id res chain seq x y z
N MET A 1 -8.29 -32.35 -31.64
CA MET A 1 -9.12 -32.40 -30.42
C MET A 1 -10.56 -32.36 -30.83
N THR A 2 -11.36 -33.33 -30.40
CA THR A 2 -12.77 -33.36 -30.68
C THR A 2 -13.49 -32.34 -29.79
N LEU A 3 -14.62 -31.76 -30.24
CA LEU A 3 -15.45 -30.86 -29.44
C LEU A 3 -15.82 -31.49 -28.09
N SER A 4 -15.98 -32.80 -28.09
CA SER A 4 -16.29 -33.66 -26.94
C SER A 4 -15.23 -33.61 -25.81
N ASP A 5 -13.95 -33.48 -26.14
CA ASP A 5 -12.90 -33.42 -25.11
C ASP A 5 -12.85 -32.06 -24.42
N LYS A 6 -13.12 -30.96 -25.18
CA LYS A 6 -13.29 -29.61 -24.62
C LYS A 6 -14.51 -29.51 -23.69
N GLU A 7 -15.61 -30.14 -24.07
CA GLU A 7 -16.84 -30.15 -23.28
C GLU A 7 -16.66 -30.94 -22.00
N LYS A 8 -15.99 -32.10 -22.08
CA LYS A 8 -15.62 -32.89 -20.88
C LYS A 8 -14.74 -32.10 -19.93
N LEU A 9 -13.71 -31.42 -20.43
CA LEU A 9 -12.84 -30.61 -19.59
C LEU A 9 -13.58 -29.43 -18.97
N LYS A 10 -14.41 -28.71 -19.72
CA LYS A 10 -15.27 -27.66 -19.18
C LYS A 10 -16.20 -28.19 -18.09
N ALA A 11 -16.76 -29.39 -18.28
CA ALA A 11 -17.57 -30.05 -17.27
C ALA A 11 -16.76 -30.38 -16.00
N TYR A 12 -15.53 -30.89 -16.14
CA TYR A 12 -14.64 -31.14 -15.01
C TYR A 12 -14.19 -29.85 -14.31
N LEU A 13 -13.90 -28.79 -15.03
CA LEU A 13 -13.53 -27.50 -14.45
C LEU A 13 -14.73 -26.80 -13.79
N SER A 14 -15.95 -27.01 -14.30
CA SER A 14 -17.18 -26.51 -13.65
C SER A 14 -17.52 -27.27 -12.36
N LEU A 15 -17.02 -28.50 -12.19
CA LEU A 15 -17.14 -29.26 -10.95
C LEU A 15 -16.26 -28.68 -9.82
N ASN A 16 -15.24 -27.89 -10.13
CA ASN A 16 -14.40 -27.22 -9.12
C ASN A 16 -15.19 -26.33 -8.15
N SER A 17 -16.29 -25.77 -8.58
CA SER A 17 -17.17 -24.98 -7.72
C SER A 17 -18.15 -25.85 -6.89
N ASN A 18 -18.22 -27.15 -7.14
CA ASN A 18 -19.21 -28.07 -6.57
C ASN A 18 -18.61 -29.41 -6.07
N ILE A 19 -17.30 -29.44 -5.76
CA ILE A 19 -16.71 -30.65 -5.15
C ILE A 19 -17.14 -30.70 -3.69
N THR A 20 -17.75 -31.81 -3.31
CA THR A 20 -18.24 -32.07 -1.96
C THR A 20 -17.77 -33.46 -1.53
N VAL A 21 -17.84 -33.75 -0.25
CA VAL A 21 -17.51 -35.09 0.30
C VAL A 21 -18.22 -36.22 -0.45
N VAL A 22 -19.45 -35.98 -0.97
CA VAL A 22 -20.25 -36.99 -1.67
C VAL A 22 -19.67 -37.38 -3.03
N ASN A 23 -19.12 -36.42 -3.78
CA ASN A 23 -18.60 -36.65 -5.13
C ASN A 23 -17.07 -36.71 -5.21
N ALA A 24 -16.35 -36.34 -4.15
CA ALA A 24 -14.89 -36.21 -4.14
C ALA A 24 -14.18 -37.51 -4.62
N LYS A 25 -14.56 -38.68 -4.13
CA LYS A 25 -13.99 -39.97 -4.58
C LYS A 25 -14.13 -40.17 -6.06
N LYS A 26 -15.31 -39.86 -6.62
CA LYS A 26 -15.57 -39.99 -8.05
C LYS A 26 -14.71 -39.01 -8.85
N VAL A 27 -14.61 -37.74 -8.43
CA VAL A 27 -13.78 -36.72 -9.06
C VAL A 27 -12.31 -37.18 -9.12
N VAL A 28 -11.76 -37.67 -8.01
CA VAL A 28 -10.40 -38.23 -7.95
C VAL A 28 -10.25 -39.37 -8.93
N THR A 29 -11.15 -40.37 -8.89
CA THR A 29 -11.06 -41.57 -9.77
C THR A 29 -11.15 -41.19 -11.23
N ASP A 30 -12.11 -40.35 -11.61
CA ASP A 30 -12.34 -39.93 -12.99
C ASP A 30 -11.14 -39.14 -13.52
N LEU A 31 -10.62 -38.15 -12.75
CA LEU A 31 -9.49 -37.34 -13.17
C LEU A 31 -8.20 -38.13 -13.22
N LEU A 32 -7.89 -39.00 -12.25
CA LEU A 32 -6.68 -39.81 -12.26
C LEU A 32 -6.68 -40.87 -13.38
N SER A 33 -7.84 -41.42 -13.74
CA SER A 33 -7.94 -42.36 -14.86
C SER A 33 -7.58 -41.72 -16.20
N GLU A 34 -7.70 -40.41 -16.31
CA GLU A 34 -7.35 -39.63 -17.51
C GLU A 34 -5.94 -39.02 -17.44
N GLU A 35 -5.23 -39.08 -16.29
CA GLU A 35 -3.93 -38.42 -16.08
C GLU A 35 -2.88 -38.82 -17.15
N ALA A 36 -2.84 -40.10 -17.51
CA ALA A 36 -1.93 -40.57 -18.55
C ALA A 36 -2.21 -39.98 -19.94
N ASN A 37 -3.44 -39.51 -20.17
CA ASN A 37 -3.87 -38.90 -21.42
C ASN A 37 -3.62 -37.40 -21.46
N TRP A 38 -3.39 -36.74 -20.31
CA TRP A 38 -3.17 -35.28 -20.26
C TRP A 38 -1.80 -34.86 -20.77
N HIS A 39 -0.81 -35.76 -20.74
CA HIS A 39 0.55 -35.51 -21.25
C HIS A 39 0.72 -35.83 -22.75
N LEU A 40 -0.31 -36.43 -23.36
CA LEU A 40 -0.27 -36.84 -24.75
C LEU A 40 -0.91 -35.81 -25.67
N ALA A 41 -0.17 -34.79 -26.02
CA ALA A 41 -0.44 -33.89 -27.14
C ALA A 41 -1.41 -32.71 -26.94
N ASP A 42 -1.02 -31.65 -27.58
CA ASP A 42 -1.62 -30.35 -27.84
C ASP A 42 -1.48 -29.28 -26.73
N ASP A 43 -0.81 -28.18 -27.11
CA ASP A 43 -0.47 -26.99 -26.32
C ASP A 43 -1.56 -26.46 -25.36
N TRP A 44 -2.82 -26.76 -25.60
CA TRP A 44 -3.92 -26.26 -24.80
C TRP A 44 -4.14 -27.00 -23.46
N ARG A 45 -3.74 -28.27 -23.35
CA ARG A 45 -3.88 -29.06 -22.11
C ARG A 45 -2.93 -28.56 -21.03
N ASP A 46 -1.73 -28.13 -21.44
CA ASP A 46 -0.77 -27.51 -20.54
C ASP A 46 -1.35 -26.28 -19.86
N TYR A 47 -2.22 -25.51 -20.55
CA TYR A 47 -2.89 -24.32 -19.99
C TYR A 47 -3.88 -24.61 -18.87
N PHE A 48 -4.39 -25.84 -18.76
CA PHE A 48 -5.41 -26.20 -17.76
C PHE A 48 -4.91 -27.20 -16.74
N LEU A 49 -3.66 -27.65 -16.83
CA LEU A 49 -3.11 -28.63 -15.89
C LEU A 49 -3.14 -28.13 -14.44
N ASP A 50 -2.85 -26.87 -14.23
CA ASP A 50 -2.94 -26.25 -12.91
C ASP A 50 -4.34 -26.38 -12.30
N SER A 51 -5.36 -26.12 -13.10
CA SER A 51 -6.77 -26.21 -12.67
C SER A 51 -7.23 -27.65 -12.44
N ILE A 52 -6.74 -28.60 -13.24
CA ILE A 52 -7.04 -30.02 -13.07
C ILE A 52 -6.39 -30.55 -11.79
N TYR A 53 -5.11 -30.27 -11.58
CA TYR A 53 -4.42 -30.67 -10.35
C TYR A 53 -5.05 -30.00 -9.11
N ALA A 54 -5.47 -28.73 -9.22
CA ALA A 54 -6.20 -28.07 -8.14
C ALA A 54 -7.53 -28.75 -7.82
N ALA A 55 -8.29 -29.21 -8.85
CA ALA A 55 -9.53 -29.95 -8.64
C ALA A 55 -9.31 -31.27 -7.88
N ILE A 56 -8.27 -32.01 -8.23
CA ILE A 56 -7.89 -33.23 -7.53
C ILE A 56 -7.50 -32.92 -6.09
N GLY A 57 -6.70 -31.86 -5.88
CA GLY A 57 -6.30 -31.39 -4.55
C GLY A 57 -7.51 -31.05 -3.67
N VAL A 58 -8.48 -30.27 -4.20
CA VAL A 58 -9.73 -29.95 -3.49
C VAL A 58 -10.51 -31.22 -3.13
N ALA A 59 -10.61 -32.18 -4.05
CA ALA A 59 -11.30 -33.41 -3.78
C ALA A 59 -10.63 -34.24 -2.64
N TYR A 60 -9.31 -34.26 -2.58
CA TYR A 60 -8.59 -34.86 -1.46
C TYR A 60 -8.78 -34.07 -0.14
N CYS A 61 -8.90 -32.74 -0.18
CA CYS A 61 -9.26 -31.96 1.01
C CYS A 61 -10.62 -32.38 1.57
N GLU A 62 -11.64 -32.56 0.71
CA GLU A 62 -12.96 -33.03 1.12
C GLU A 62 -12.92 -34.46 1.73
N LEU A 63 -11.98 -35.29 1.29
CA LEU A 63 -11.70 -36.60 1.85
C LEU A 63 -10.81 -36.56 3.10
N LYS A 64 -10.32 -35.39 3.50
CA LYS A 64 -9.35 -35.18 4.58
C LYS A 64 -8.02 -35.92 4.37
N ASP A 65 -7.68 -36.20 3.12
CA ASP A 65 -6.41 -36.78 2.71
C ASP A 65 -5.42 -35.67 2.36
N TRP A 66 -4.89 -35.03 3.40
CA TRP A 66 -4.06 -33.86 3.29
C TRP A 66 -2.73 -34.09 2.55
N ASP A 67 -2.17 -35.33 2.62
CA ASP A 67 -0.91 -35.65 1.97
C ASP A 67 -1.06 -35.66 0.44
N ASN A 68 -2.11 -36.31 -0.04
CA ASN A 68 -2.43 -36.27 -1.47
C ASN A 68 -2.89 -34.88 -1.91
N ALA A 69 -3.68 -34.16 -1.10
CA ALA A 69 -4.05 -32.77 -1.40
C ALA A 69 -2.83 -31.88 -1.61
N ILE A 70 -1.86 -31.91 -0.69
CA ILE A 70 -0.59 -31.17 -0.80
C ILE A 70 0.14 -31.54 -2.10
N THR A 71 0.27 -32.84 -2.38
CA THR A 71 0.95 -33.32 -3.58
C THR A 71 0.35 -32.72 -4.86
N TYR A 72 -0.98 -32.71 -4.96
CA TYR A 72 -1.66 -32.19 -6.15
C TYR A 72 -1.68 -30.67 -6.20
N PHE A 73 -1.74 -29.95 -5.09
CA PHE A 73 -1.60 -28.50 -5.11
C PHE A 73 -0.17 -28.05 -5.44
N ILE A 74 0.86 -28.81 -5.07
CA ILE A 74 2.24 -28.55 -5.53
C ILE A 74 2.32 -28.68 -7.05
N LYS A 75 1.77 -29.79 -7.62
CA LYS A 75 1.69 -29.97 -9.09
C LYS A 75 0.92 -28.81 -9.75
N ALA A 76 -0.17 -28.32 -9.13
CA ALA A 76 -0.93 -27.18 -9.64
C ALA A 76 -0.10 -25.90 -9.67
N VAL A 77 0.64 -25.61 -8.61
CA VAL A 77 1.57 -24.47 -8.56
C VAL A 77 2.65 -24.57 -9.63
N GLU A 78 3.31 -25.71 -9.75
CA GLU A 78 4.36 -25.96 -10.74
C GLU A 78 3.85 -25.76 -12.17
N ALA A 79 2.65 -26.28 -12.47
CA ALA A 79 2.00 -26.09 -13.76
C ALA A 79 1.67 -24.59 -14.01
N ALA A 80 1.13 -23.89 -13.01
CA ALA A 80 0.83 -22.47 -13.12
C ALA A 80 2.09 -21.61 -13.29
N GLU A 81 3.18 -21.94 -12.61
CA GLU A 81 4.45 -21.22 -12.75
C GLU A 81 5.12 -21.47 -14.10
N LYS A 82 5.04 -22.70 -14.63
CA LYS A 82 5.54 -23.06 -15.95
C LYS A 82 4.77 -22.36 -17.06
N ASN A 83 3.44 -22.39 -17.01
CA ASN A 83 2.57 -21.94 -18.10
C ASN A 83 2.32 -20.43 -18.08
N TRP A 84 2.40 -19.82 -16.89
CA TRP A 84 2.07 -18.41 -16.66
C TRP A 84 3.13 -17.70 -15.80
N PRO A 85 4.41 -17.67 -16.18
CA PRO A 85 5.48 -17.14 -15.33
C PRO A 85 5.23 -15.66 -14.94
N GLU A 86 4.75 -14.86 -15.89
CA GLU A 86 4.49 -13.42 -15.69
C GLU A 86 3.01 -13.07 -15.44
N TYR A 87 2.12 -14.06 -15.50
CA TYR A 87 0.67 -13.89 -15.35
C TYR A 87 0.10 -14.95 -14.41
N GLY A 88 -1.20 -15.12 -14.40
CA GLY A 88 -1.87 -16.17 -13.62
C GLY A 88 -1.78 -15.97 -12.10
N TYR A 89 -1.53 -14.74 -11.63
CA TYR A 89 -1.38 -14.45 -10.19
C TYR A 89 -2.60 -14.83 -9.38
N ARG A 90 -3.81 -14.73 -9.94
CA ARG A 90 -5.05 -15.16 -9.28
C ARG A 90 -5.05 -16.66 -9.04
N GLN A 91 -4.71 -17.46 -10.05
CA GLN A 91 -4.63 -18.92 -9.94
C GLN A 91 -3.54 -19.32 -8.95
N LYS A 92 -2.33 -18.74 -9.07
CA LYS A 92 -1.22 -18.98 -8.14
C LYS A 92 -1.61 -18.63 -6.70
N SER A 93 -2.26 -17.49 -6.48
CA SER A 93 -2.77 -17.09 -5.16
C SER A 93 -3.72 -18.14 -4.59
N SER A 94 -4.69 -18.62 -5.38
CA SER A 94 -5.63 -19.66 -4.97
C SER A 94 -4.93 -21.00 -4.63
N HIS A 95 -3.96 -21.42 -5.44
CA HIS A 95 -3.23 -22.67 -5.19
C HIS A 95 -2.37 -22.58 -3.92
N TYR A 96 -1.70 -21.43 -3.68
CA TYR A 96 -0.96 -21.20 -2.44
C TYR A 96 -1.86 -21.10 -1.22
N HIS A 97 -3.07 -20.54 -1.36
CA HIS A 97 -4.08 -20.57 -0.30
C HIS A 97 -4.45 -21.99 0.09
N ASN A 98 -4.73 -22.85 -0.90
CA ASN A 98 -5.07 -24.24 -0.65
C ASN A 98 -3.92 -25.01 0.04
N LEU A 99 -2.67 -24.77 -0.38
CA LEU A 99 -1.49 -25.33 0.28
C LEU A 99 -1.39 -24.84 1.73
N PHE A 100 -1.60 -23.56 1.98
CA PHE A 100 -1.62 -23.00 3.33
C PHE A 100 -2.63 -23.71 4.22
N VAL A 101 -3.87 -23.91 3.75
CA VAL A 101 -4.93 -24.62 4.49
C VAL A 101 -4.51 -26.07 4.78
N CYS A 102 -3.96 -26.77 3.78
CA CYS A 102 -3.52 -28.17 3.96
C CYS A 102 -2.38 -28.28 4.97
N TYR A 103 -1.37 -27.42 4.88
CA TYR A 103 -0.25 -27.40 5.82
C TYR A 103 -0.69 -27.07 7.24
N CYS A 104 -1.65 -26.16 7.43
CA CYS A 104 -2.23 -25.90 8.75
C CYS A 104 -2.96 -27.13 9.33
N ASN A 105 -3.73 -27.84 8.50
CA ASN A 105 -4.39 -29.09 8.94
C ASN A 105 -3.40 -30.19 9.30
N LYS A 106 -2.20 -30.17 8.75
CA LYS A 106 -1.09 -31.09 9.08
C LYS A 106 -0.20 -30.57 10.20
N LEU A 107 -0.45 -29.38 10.74
CA LEU A 107 0.37 -28.68 11.72
C LEU A 107 1.83 -28.41 11.24
N MET A 108 2.00 -28.22 9.94
CA MET A 108 3.27 -27.91 9.28
C MET A 108 3.45 -26.39 9.19
N ARG A 109 3.88 -25.77 10.29
CA ARG A 109 3.87 -24.31 10.46
C ARG A 109 4.75 -23.56 9.46
N GLU A 110 5.98 -24.04 9.23
CA GLU A 110 6.93 -23.35 8.34
C GLU A 110 6.49 -23.38 6.89
N GLU A 111 5.97 -24.53 6.42
CA GLU A 111 5.42 -24.68 5.08
C GLU A 111 4.15 -23.86 4.91
N ALA A 112 3.30 -23.82 5.94
CA ALA A 112 2.11 -22.98 5.95
C ALA A 112 2.49 -21.49 5.83
N LEU A 113 3.50 -21.03 6.57
CA LEU A 113 3.99 -19.66 6.51
C LEU A 113 4.55 -19.31 5.12
N ALA A 114 5.34 -20.21 4.54
CA ALA A 114 5.88 -20.03 3.19
C ALA A 114 4.77 -19.95 2.14
N ALA A 115 3.77 -20.83 2.23
CA ALA A 115 2.61 -20.83 1.33
C ALA A 115 1.79 -19.54 1.48
N ARG A 116 1.53 -19.09 2.73
CA ARG A 116 0.78 -17.87 3.01
C ARG A 116 1.47 -16.62 2.46
N ARG A 117 2.78 -16.52 2.59
CA ARG A 117 3.56 -15.41 2.02
C ARG A 117 3.45 -15.35 0.50
N LYS A 118 3.55 -16.51 -0.18
CA LYS A 118 3.39 -16.59 -1.64
C LYS A 118 1.97 -16.25 -2.09
N GLU A 119 0.97 -16.64 -1.33
CA GLU A 119 -0.43 -16.24 -1.55
C GLU A 119 -0.58 -14.72 -1.48
N ILE A 120 -0.10 -14.07 -0.40
CA ILE A 120 -0.18 -12.61 -0.21
C ILE A 120 0.53 -11.90 -1.37
N PHE A 121 1.73 -12.34 -1.75
CA PHE A 121 2.48 -11.78 -2.87
C PHE A 121 1.67 -11.81 -4.17
N ASN A 122 1.09 -12.96 -4.52
CA ASN A 122 0.28 -13.10 -5.73
C ASN A 122 -1.02 -12.30 -5.66
N THR A 123 -1.65 -12.22 -4.49
CA THR A 123 -2.85 -11.40 -4.26
C THR A 123 -2.55 -9.93 -4.51
N LEU A 124 -1.44 -9.41 -4.00
CA LEU A 124 -1.02 -8.02 -4.25
C LEU A 124 -0.75 -7.75 -5.72
N LYS A 125 -0.21 -8.72 -6.45
CA LYS A 125 -0.02 -8.64 -7.91
C LYS A 125 -1.37 -8.54 -8.65
N VAL A 126 -2.36 -9.32 -8.24
CA VAL A 126 -3.72 -9.24 -8.82
C VAL A 126 -4.34 -7.86 -8.56
N MET A 127 -4.21 -7.36 -7.34
CA MET A 127 -4.77 -6.06 -6.95
C MET A 127 -4.08 -4.88 -7.62
N GLY A 128 -2.78 -4.98 -7.90
CA GLY A 128 -1.96 -3.92 -8.48
C GLY A 128 -2.21 -3.65 -9.97
N ASN A 129 -3.00 -4.47 -10.65
CA ASN A 129 -3.33 -4.28 -12.07
C ASN A 129 -4.34 -3.15 -12.35
N VAL A 130 -4.70 -2.35 -11.35
CA VAL A 130 -5.59 -1.19 -11.54
C VAL A 130 -4.75 -0.01 -12.01
N HIS A 131 -4.96 0.42 -13.26
CA HIS A 131 -4.38 1.64 -13.80
C HIS A 131 -4.90 2.86 -13.02
N TYR A 132 -4.00 3.49 -12.26
CA TYR A 132 -4.27 4.80 -11.68
C TYR A 132 -3.79 5.87 -12.65
N PRO A 133 -4.65 6.80 -13.08
CA PRO A 133 -4.22 7.95 -13.86
C PRO A 133 -3.25 8.81 -13.04
N HIS A 134 -2.42 9.58 -13.73
CA HIS A 134 -1.37 10.44 -13.22
C HIS A 134 -1.79 11.21 -11.95
N PHE A 135 -1.25 10.80 -10.81
CA PHE A 135 -1.39 11.52 -9.56
C PHE A 135 -0.04 12.08 -9.12
N ASP A 136 -0.06 13.23 -8.49
CA ASP A 136 1.08 13.72 -7.74
C ASP A 136 1.02 13.17 -6.32
N PHE A 137 2.12 12.59 -5.89
CA PHE A 137 2.28 11.93 -4.60
C PHE A 137 3.13 12.80 -3.68
N TYR A 138 2.54 13.31 -2.62
CA TYR A 138 3.22 14.15 -1.64
C TYR A 138 3.58 13.34 -0.40
N THR A 139 4.80 13.52 0.11
CA THR A 139 5.22 12.91 1.38
C THR A 139 5.90 13.95 2.25
N PHE A 140 5.45 14.05 3.49
CA PHE A 140 6.04 14.92 4.51
C PHE A 140 7.13 14.16 5.27
N ARG A 141 8.26 14.82 5.52
CA ARG A 141 9.44 14.19 6.12
C ARG A 141 10.11 15.14 7.09
N ASN A 142 10.71 14.59 8.13
CA ASN A 142 11.69 15.31 8.94
C ASN A 142 13.01 15.50 8.18
N THR A 143 14.00 16.15 8.81
CA THR A 143 15.33 16.39 8.25
C THR A 143 16.42 15.50 8.85
N LYS A 144 16.04 14.34 9.41
CA LYS A 144 17.02 13.35 9.89
C LYS A 144 17.85 12.82 8.71
N SER A 145 19.05 12.35 9.00
CA SER A 145 20.03 11.91 7.99
C SER A 145 19.47 10.91 6.97
N PHE A 146 18.67 9.94 7.42
CA PHE A 146 18.07 8.96 6.52
C PHE A 146 17.05 9.58 5.55
N ALA A 147 16.29 10.60 6.00
CA ALA A 147 15.31 11.27 5.13
C ALA A 147 15.98 12.16 4.08
N ILE A 148 17.10 12.77 4.43
CA ILE A 148 17.94 13.53 3.48
C ILE A 148 18.64 12.56 2.50
N ALA A 149 19.11 11.41 2.98
CA ALA A 149 19.69 10.37 2.12
C ALA A 149 18.68 9.83 1.11
N ASP A 150 17.42 9.57 1.53
CA ASP A 150 16.33 9.16 0.62
C ASP A 150 16.16 10.17 -0.52
N LEU A 151 16.19 11.47 -0.22
CA LEU A 151 16.06 12.54 -1.19
C LEU A 151 17.26 12.59 -2.15
N LYS A 152 18.47 12.46 -1.61
CA LYS A 152 19.74 12.50 -2.36
C LYS A 152 19.86 11.30 -3.31
N GLU A 153 19.58 10.11 -2.81
CA GLU A 153 19.74 8.84 -3.55
C GLU A 153 18.53 8.51 -4.44
N ASN A 154 17.53 9.38 -4.46
CA ASN A 154 16.28 9.17 -5.22
C ASN A 154 15.60 7.84 -4.86
N LYS A 155 15.34 7.63 -3.58
CA LYS A 155 14.72 6.43 -3.05
C LYS A 155 13.58 6.75 -2.08
N VAL A 156 12.74 5.77 -1.82
CA VAL A 156 11.73 5.81 -0.77
C VAL A 156 11.94 4.65 0.19
N SER A 157 11.85 4.94 1.47
CA SER A 157 11.93 3.95 2.55
C SER A 157 10.53 3.61 3.02
N PHE A 158 10.31 2.33 3.29
CA PHE A 158 9.06 1.79 3.80
C PHE A 158 9.21 1.44 5.27
N ALA A 159 8.21 1.72 6.07
CA ALA A 159 8.18 1.42 7.50
C ALA A 159 7.28 0.21 7.80
N SER A 160 7.53 -0.46 8.92
CA SER A 160 6.57 -1.44 9.44
C SER A 160 5.26 -0.74 9.77
N ILE A 161 4.15 -1.34 9.36
CA ILE A 161 2.81 -0.79 9.65
C ILE A 161 2.57 -0.75 11.17
N SER A 162 3.08 -1.73 11.90
CA SER A 162 3.01 -1.76 13.37
C SER A 162 3.76 -0.62 14.07
N SER A 163 4.64 0.10 13.35
CA SER A 163 5.39 1.26 13.87
C SER A 163 4.73 2.61 13.59
N PHE A 164 3.52 2.63 13.05
CA PHE A 164 2.81 3.86 12.78
C PHE A 164 2.42 4.60 14.08
N ASN A 165 2.27 5.90 13.99
CA ASN A 165 1.95 6.76 15.14
C ASN A 165 0.54 6.52 15.70
N ASP A 166 -0.39 6.03 14.90
CA ASP A 166 -1.70 5.60 15.35
C ASP A 166 -1.68 4.09 15.60
N PRO A 167 -1.79 3.62 16.85
CA PRO A 167 -1.75 2.19 17.18
C PRO A 167 -2.94 1.40 16.62
N VAL A 168 -3.99 2.08 16.21
CA VAL A 168 -5.16 1.47 15.56
C VAL A 168 -5.16 1.65 14.04
N ASP A 169 -4.15 2.31 13.49
CA ASP A 169 -3.90 2.25 12.06
C ASP A 169 -3.50 0.81 11.69
N SER A 170 -4.01 0.31 10.59
CA SER A 170 -4.14 -1.10 10.27
C SER A 170 -5.00 -1.87 11.27
N ALA A 171 -6.28 -1.88 10.99
CA ALA A 171 -7.28 -2.63 11.77
C ALA A 171 -6.91 -4.11 11.94
N TYR A 172 -6.17 -4.69 10.98
CA TYR A 172 -5.71 -6.07 11.08
C TYR A 172 -4.86 -6.29 12.34
N PHE A 173 -3.78 -5.52 12.53
CA PHE A 173 -2.90 -5.71 13.68
C PHE A 173 -3.56 -5.33 15.00
N ALA A 174 -4.43 -4.32 14.99
CA ALA A 174 -5.17 -3.92 16.18
C ALA A 174 -6.13 -5.01 16.70
N CYS A 175 -6.67 -5.83 15.77
CA CYS A 175 -7.69 -6.84 16.11
C CYS A 175 -7.12 -8.26 16.21
N ALA A 176 -6.10 -8.61 15.41
CA ALA A 176 -5.66 -9.98 15.23
C ALA A 176 -5.23 -10.65 16.54
N ASP A 177 -4.39 -9.99 17.34
CA ASP A 177 -3.85 -10.56 18.57
C ASP A 177 -4.97 -10.86 19.61
N TYR A 178 -5.96 -9.96 19.70
CA TYR A 178 -7.13 -10.21 20.55
C TYR A 178 -7.97 -11.38 20.03
N TYR A 179 -8.30 -11.38 18.74
CA TYR A 179 -9.11 -12.44 18.12
C TYR A 179 -8.44 -13.81 18.25
N ILE A 180 -7.16 -13.93 17.92
CA ILE A 180 -6.38 -15.18 18.04
C ILE A 180 -6.41 -15.69 19.48
N SER A 181 -6.36 -14.80 20.48
CA SER A 181 -6.40 -15.21 21.90
C SER A 181 -7.74 -15.87 22.30
N THR A 182 -8.81 -15.61 21.58
CA THR A 182 -10.15 -16.19 21.85
C THR A 182 -10.40 -17.54 21.17
N LEU A 183 -9.55 -17.94 20.23
CA LEU A 183 -9.72 -19.16 19.45
C LEU A 183 -9.39 -20.41 20.29
N THR A 184 -10.29 -21.36 20.23
CA THR A 184 -10.15 -22.68 20.91
C THR A 184 -9.81 -23.81 19.93
N ASP A 185 -10.17 -23.68 18.66
CA ASP A 185 -9.80 -24.64 17.63
C ASP A 185 -8.31 -24.48 17.29
N PRO A 186 -7.49 -25.53 17.44
CA PRO A 186 -6.05 -25.42 17.27
C PRO A 186 -5.64 -25.18 15.82
N ILE A 187 -6.41 -25.67 14.84
CA ILE A 187 -6.12 -25.49 13.42
C ILE A 187 -6.44 -24.03 13.03
N GLN A 188 -7.62 -23.56 13.40
CA GLN A 188 -8.01 -22.16 13.15
C GLN A 188 -7.03 -21.19 13.82
N LYS A 189 -6.68 -21.46 15.07
CA LYS A 189 -5.68 -20.66 15.79
C LYS A 189 -4.34 -20.61 15.05
N MET A 190 -3.85 -21.75 14.58
CA MET A 190 -2.62 -21.82 13.80
C MET A 190 -2.74 -21.05 12.47
N MET A 191 -3.87 -21.14 11.77
CA MET A 191 -4.11 -20.40 10.54
C MET A 191 -4.00 -18.90 10.75
N ASP A 192 -4.58 -18.39 11.83
CA ASP A 192 -4.57 -16.97 12.15
C ASP A 192 -3.20 -16.50 12.65
N GLU A 193 -2.51 -17.30 13.48
CA GLU A 193 -1.14 -17.01 13.92
C GLU A 193 -0.17 -16.94 12.73
N VAL A 194 -0.24 -17.90 11.82
CA VAL A 194 0.60 -17.92 10.60
C VAL A 194 0.25 -16.75 9.69
N SER A 195 -1.03 -16.42 9.53
CA SER A 195 -1.46 -15.26 8.73
C SER A 195 -0.96 -13.96 9.37
N ARG A 196 -1.07 -13.82 10.69
CA ARG A 196 -0.56 -12.68 11.46
C ARG A 196 0.94 -12.48 11.23
N GLU A 197 1.72 -13.57 11.31
CA GLU A 197 3.16 -13.55 11.07
C GLU A 197 3.51 -13.23 9.61
N ALA A 198 2.78 -13.79 8.65
CA ALA A 198 2.96 -13.50 7.23
C ALA A 198 2.73 -12.02 6.91
N TYR A 199 1.67 -11.43 7.46
CA TYR A 199 1.34 -10.01 7.28
C TYR A 199 2.29 -9.07 8.01
N ASP A 200 2.98 -9.53 9.07
CA ASP A 200 4.04 -8.72 9.72
C ASP A 200 5.22 -8.42 8.75
N GLY A 201 5.30 -9.14 7.64
CA GLY A 201 6.21 -8.84 6.53
C GLY A 201 5.83 -7.63 5.68
N LEU A 202 4.62 -7.08 5.81
CA LEU A 202 4.20 -5.87 5.10
C LEU A 202 4.93 -4.64 5.61
N ARG A 203 5.33 -3.79 4.66
CA ARG A 203 5.88 -2.45 4.92
C ARG A 203 5.08 -1.44 4.13
N ALA A 204 4.97 -0.24 4.63
CA ALA A 204 4.17 0.79 3.98
C ALA A 204 4.90 2.12 3.87
N LYS A 205 4.55 2.84 2.82
CA LYS A 205 4.86 4.25 2.61
C LYS A 205 3.57 4.99 2.31
N CYS A 206 3.29 5.99 3.13
CA CYS A 206 2.10 6.81 3.00
C CYS A 206 2.40 8.06 2.19
N PHE A 207 1.50 8.37 1.27
CA PHE A 207 1.51 9.58 0.46
C PHE A 207 0.16 10.26 0.57
N ILE A 208 0.14 11.55 0.31
CA ILE A 208 -1.07 12.31 0.06
C ILE A 208 -1.13 12.55 -1.45
N THR A 209 -2.30 12.47 -2.03
CA THR A 209 -2.46 12.72 -3.46
C THR A 209 -3.29 13.97 -3.72
N SER A 210 -2.87 14.78 -4.70
CA SER A 210 -3.78 15.69 -5.36
C SER A 210 -4.47 14.95 -6.50
N LYS A 211 -5.80 14.98 -6.52
CA LYS A 211 -6.51 14.56 -7.73
C LYS A 211 -6.27 15.63 -8.78
N HIS A 212 -5.55 15.31 -9.85
CA HIS A 212 -5.65 16.10 -11.08
C HIS A 212 -7.07 15.90 -11.61
N LEU A 213 -7.97 16.78 -11.22
CA LEU A 213 -9.24 16.90 -11.91
C LEU A 213 -8.91 17.37 -13.34
N PRO A 214 -9.36 16.66 -14.38
CA PRO A 214 -9.32 17.22 -15.72
C PRO A 214 -10.00 18.59 -15.64
N SER A 215 -9.43 19.59 -16.27
CA SER A 215 -9.89 20.99 -16.26
C SER A 215 -11.33 21.08 -16.77
N ILE A 216 -12.28 20.76 -15.90
CA ILE A 216 -13.68 21.05 -16.09
C ILE A 216 -13.87 22.51 -15.66
N THR A 217 -14.00 23.37 -16.64
CA THR A 217 -13.98 24.83 -16.57
C THR A 217 -15.04 25.48 -15.66
N ASN A 218 -15.76 24.77 -14.82
CA ASN A 218 -16.78 25.32 -13.90
C ASN A 218 -16.77 24.70 -12.49
N TYR A 219 -15.69 24.02 -12.08
CA TYR A 219 -15.60 23.47 -10.74
C TYR A 219 -15.13 24.57 -9.76
N ARG A 220 -15.99 24.93 -8.81
CA ARG A 220 -15.53 25.67 -7.60
C ARG A 220 -14.88 24.66 -6.69
N PRO A 221 -13.58 24.81 -6.34
CA PRO A 221 -12.95 23.91 -5.39
C PRO A 221 -13.75 23.92 -4.09
N SER A 222 -14.19 22.74 -3.65
CA SER A 222 -14.68 22.57 -2.29
C SER A 222 -13.48 22.76 -1.33
N SER A 223 -13.74 23.04 -0.07
CA SER A 223 -12.70 23.15 0.97
C SER A 223 -11.82 21.90 1.11
N ILE A 224 -12.10 20.84 0.37
CA ILE A 224 -11.41 19.56 0.32
C ILE A 224 -10.26 19.57 -0.72
N ASP A 225 -10.22 20.53 -1.64
CA ASP A 225 -9.25 20.58 -2.75
C ASP A 225 -8.02 21.46 -2.45
N ILE A 226 -7.64 21.57 -1.18
CA ILE A 226 -6.40 22.27 -0.80
C ILE A 226 -5.23 21.42 -1.27
N ALA A 227 -4.29 22.04 -2.00
CA ALA A 227 -3.06 21.39 -2.41
C ALA A 227 -2.36 20.77 -1.18
N PRO A 228 -1.91 19.52 -1.21
CA PRO A 228 -1.41 18.80 -0.03
C PRO A 228 -0.36 19.57 0.75
N TYR A 229 0.56 20.27 0.07
CA TYR A 229 1.61 21.09 0.70
C TYR A 229 1.11 22.32 1.45
N LEU A 230 -0.16 22.70 1.30
CA LEU A 230 -0.79 23.79 2.06
C LEU A 230 -1.49 23.31 3.34
N ASN A 231 -1.60 22.01 3.55
CA ASN A 231 -2.26 21.43 4.73
C ASN A 231 -1.36 21.58 5.98
N THR A 232 -1.68 22.54 6.84
CA THR A 232 -0.91 22.87 8.06
C THR A 232 -0.86 21.70 9.05
N ILE A 233 -1.90 20.85 9.11
CA ILE A 233 -1.96 19.69 10.00
C ILE A 233 -0.92 18.67 9.58
N MET A 234 -0.74 18.45 8.27
CA MET A 234 0.28 17.52 7.75
C MET A 234 1.71 17.98 8.08
N TRP A 235 1.96 19.26 8.00
CA TRP A 235 3.25 19.83 8.41
C TRP A 235 3.53 19.65 9.90
N ALA A 236 2.49 19.79 10.73
CA ALA A 236 2.62 19.61 12.17
C ALA A 236 2.88 18.15 12.54
N HIS A 237 2.16 17.21 11.93
CA HIS A 237 2.23 15.78 12.27
C HIS A 237 3.43 15.06 11.65
N TYR A 238 3.76 15.35 10.37
CA TYR A 238 4.65 14.50 9.58
C TYR A 238 5.95 15.19 9.13
N ALA A 239 6.06 16.52 9.29
CA ALA A 239 7.25 17.28 8.95
C ALA A 239 7.92 17.92 10.18
N ASP A 240 7.96 17.20 11.30
CA ASP A 240 8.60 17.65 12.55
C ASP A 240 8.21 19.10 12.93
N TYR A 241 6.89 19.32 13.07
CA TYR A 241 6.35 20.65 13.46
C TYR A 241 6.81 21.79 12.53
N HIS A 242 6.71 21.58 11.22
CA HIS A 242 7.12 22.50 10.15
C HIS A 242 8.66 22.68 10.01
N LYS A 243 9.48 21.85 10.66
CA LYS A 243 10.94 21.87 10.53
C LYS A 243 11.46 21.00 9.40
N GLY A 244 10.62 20.14 8.85
CA GLY A 244 10.95 19.21 7.79
C GLY A 244 10.72 19.76 6.38
N TYR A 245 10.48 18.84 5.46
CA TYR A 245 10.15 19.14 4.07
C TYR A 245 8.99 18.28 3.58
N CYS A 246 8.36 18.71 2.48
CA CYS A 246 7.42 17.93 1.70
C CYS A 246 8.01 17.70 0.31
N ALA A 247 8.04 16.46 -0.16
CA ALA A 247 8.50 16.11 -1.50
C ALA A 247 7.32 15.64 -2.35
N MET A 248 7.25 16.11 -3.59
CA MET A 248 6.27 15.72 -4.57
C MET A 248 6.90 14.84 -5.63
N TYR A 249 6.30 13.68 -5.85
CA TYR A 249 6.71 12.68 -6.83
C TYR A 249 5.60 12.48 -7.86
N ASN A 250 6.02 12.26 -9.10
CA ASN A 250 5.16 11.77 -10.16
C ASN A 250 5.69 10.41 -10.60
N PHE A 251 4.98 9.34 -10.25
CA PHE A 251 5.39 7.98 -10.57
C PHE A 251 4.87 7.56 -11.95
N PRO A 252 5.69 6.85 -12.75
CA PRO A 252 5.20 6.21 -13.95
C PRO A 252 4.12 5.17 -13.59
N THR A 253 3.18 4.96 -14.50
CA THR A 253 2.03 4.06 -14.32
C THR A 253 2.42 2.61 -14.02
N ASP A 254 3.60 2.19 -14.41
CA ASP A 254 4.16 0.85 -14.20
C ASP A 254 4.79 0.65 -12.81
N MET A 255 4.98 1.72 -12.02
CA MET A 255 5.47 1.59 -10.64
C MET A 255 4.41 1.07 -9.65
N THR A 256 3.16 0.93 -10.05
CA THR A 256 2.12 0.40 -9.17
C THR A 256 2.31 -1.08 -8.83
N VAL A 257 3.03 -1.81 -9.69
CA VAL A 257 3.45 -3.20 -9.46
C VAL A 257 4.84 -3.41 -10.03
N VAL A 258 5.80 -3.74 -9.17
CA VAL A 258 7.17 -4.06 -9.60
C VAL A 258 7.23 -5.48 -10.14
N LYS A 259 8.03 -5.69 -11.18
CA LYS A 259 8.18 -7.00 -11.84
C LYS A 259 8.74 -8.07 -10.90
N ASP A 260 8.36 -9.32 -11.14
CA ASP A 260 8.69 -10.48 -10.30
C ASP A 260 10.18 -10.73 -10.08
N ASN A 261 11.03 -10.35 -11.05
CA ASN A 261 12.47 -10.55 -10.97
C ASN A 261 13.17 -9.86 -9.78
N LEU A 262 12.48 -8.96 -9.09
CA LEU A 262 13.02 -8.27 -7.92
C LEU A 262 12.70 -8.96 -6.59
N GLY A 263 11.89 -10.04 -6.60
CA GLY A 263 11.54 -10.79 -5.39
C GLY A 263 10.60 -10.06 -4.43
N TYR A 264 10.11 -8.86 -4.79
CA TYR A 264 9.14 -8.11 -4.02
C TYR A 264 8.05 -7.51 -4.92
N VAL A 265 6.96 -7.09 -4.30
CA VAL A 265 5.86 -6.39 -4.96
C VAL A 265 5.61 -5.06 -4.28
N LEU A 266 5.33 -4.04 -5.10
CA LEU A 266 4.75 -2.77 -4.64
C LEU A 266 3.29 -2.74 -5.06
N TYR A 267 2.42 -2.53 -4.09
CA TYR A 267 0.99 -2.29 -4.33
C TYR A 267 0.65 -0.88 -3.87
N THR A 268 -0.10 -0.15 -4.68
CA THR A 268 -0.54 1.21 -4.33
C THR A 268 -2.06 1.27 -4.35
N GLY A 269 -2.66 1.73 -3.28
CA GLY A 269 -4.10 1.87 -3.15
C GLY A 269 -4.52 3.08 -2.31
N GLU A 270 -5.76 3.52 -2.48
CA GLU A 270 -6.36 4.57 -1.66
C GLU A 270 -6.85 3.98 -0.34
N ILE A 271 -6.71 4.77 0.73
CA ILE A 271 -7.28 4.43 2.03
C ILE A 271 -8.79 4.68 2.00
N ASN A 272 -9.54 3.68 2.49
CA ASN A 272 -10.97 3.80 2.72
C ASN A 272 -11.22 4.33 4.13
N TYR A 273 -11.82 5.50 4.24
CA TYR A 273 -12.12 6.11 5.54
C TYR A 273 -13.52 5.72 6.00
N VAL A 274 -13.61 5.17 7.22
CA VAL A 274 -14.84 4.67 7.80
C VAL A 274 -15.13 5.32 9.17
N GLU A 275 -16.41 5.53 9.49
CA GLU A 275 -16.82 6.06 10.82
C GLU A 275 -16.55 5.04 11.92
N GLU A 276 -16.89 3.78 11.65
CA GLU A 276 -16.74 2.66 12.57
C GLU A 276 -16.27 1.42 11.79
N LEU A 277 -15.38 0.66 12.40
CA LEU A 277 -15.01 -0.68 11.94
C LEU A 277 -15.31 -1.63 13.10
N GLN A 278 -16.29 -2.50 12.91
CA GLN A 278 -16.56 -3.56 13.86
C GLN A 278 -15.50 -4.64 13.76
N TYR A 279 -15.22 -5.35 14.86
CA TYR A 279 -14.35 -6.51 14.85
C TYR A 279 -14.92 -7.58 13.89
N PRO A 280 -14.37 -7.79 12.71
CA PRO A 280 -14.87 -8.79 11.79
C PRO A 280 -14.43 -10.18 12.26
N SER A 281 -15.27 -11.18 11.99
CA SER A 281 -14.90 -12.59 12.16
C SER A 281 -13.77 -13.00 11.20
N GLU A 282 -13.68 -12.29 10.08
CA GLU A 282 -12.61 -12.44 9.09
C GLU A 282 -12.22 -11.05 8.60
N ILE A 283 -10.93 -10.71 8.67
CA ILE A 283 -10.42 -9.44 8.19
C ILE A 283 -9.82 -9.67 6.81
N ASP A 284 -10.46 -9.16 5.78
CA ASP A 284 -9.87 -9.15 4.45
C ASP A 284 -8.70 -8.16 4.36
N PHE A 285 -7.89 -8.31 3.31
CA PHE A 285 -6.71 -7.46 3.09
C PHE A 285 -7.07 -5.96 3.03
N LYS A 286 -8.16 -5.60 2.36
CA LYS A 286 -8.55 -4.19 2.23
C LYS A 286 -9.02 -3.61 3.55
N GLN A 287 -9.86 -4.34 4.28
CA GLN A 287 -10.29 -3.92 5.60
C GLN A 287 -9.11 -3.81 6.56
N GLY A 288 -8.19 -4.77 6.49
CA GLY A 288 -7.06 -4.86 7.41
C GLY A 288 -6.00 -3.78 7.22
N PHE A 289 -5.66 -3.44 5.97
CA PHE A 289 -4.48 -2.63 5.65
C PHE A 289 -4.76 -1.35 4.87
N MET A 290 -5.97 -1.24 4.30
CA MET A 290 -6.37 -0.12 3.45
C MET A 290 -7.60 0.60 3.99
N THR A 291 -7.88 0.48 5.28
CA THR A 291 -8.99 1.17 5.96
C THR A 291 -8.47 1.91 7.18
N LYS A 292 -8.97 3.13 7.37
CA LYS A 292 -8.58 4.02 8.46
C LYS A 292 -9.80 4.73 9.03
N SER A 293 -9.73 5.15 10.29
CA SER A 293 -10.80 5.96 10.89
C SER A 293 -11.01 7.26 10.11
N LYS A 294 -12.27 7.64 9.90
CA LYS A 294 -12.65 8.89 9.22
C LYS A 294 -12.08 10.16 9.86
N ARG A 295 -11.66 10.09 11.10
CA ARG A 295 -10.94 11.17 11.78
C ARG A 295 -9.65 11.57 11.08
N TRP A 296 -9.06 10.66 10.28
CA TRP A 296 -7.85 10.86 9.50
C TRP A 296 -8.13 11.19 8.02
N GLU A 297 -9.40 11.38 7.63
CA GLU A 297 -9.79 11.63 6.23
C GLU A 297 -9.10 12.86 5.61
N TYR A 298 -8.72 13.83 6.44
CA TYR A 298 -7.97 15.02 6.01
C TYR A 298 -6.59 14.71 5.40
N GLU A 299 -6.07 13.51 5.60
CA GLU A 299 -4.80 13.05 5.01
C GLU A 299 -4.95 12.69 3.54
N HIS A 300 -6.14 12.32 3.07
CA HIS A 300 -6.35 11.82 1.70
C HIS A 300 -5.26 10.82 1.29
N GLU A 301 -4.99 9.87 2.21
CA GLU A 301 -3.85 8.98 2.13
C GLU A 301 -3.97 8.01 0.95
N LYS A 302 -2.88 7.87 0.21
CA LYS A 302 -2.62 6.78 -0.70
C LYS A 302 -1.44 5.99 -0.16
N ARG A 303 -1.67 4.72 0.09
CA ARG A 303 -0.69 3.84 0.71
C ARG A 303 -0.02 2.98 -0.34
N MET A 304 1.32 3.02 -0.36
CA MET A 304 2.14 2.09 -1.12
C MET A 304 2.64 1.01 -0.17
N LEU A 305 2.31 -0.26 -0.47
CA LEU A 305 2.73 -1.41 0.31
C LEU A 305 3.88 -2.13 -0.41
N TYR A 306 4.89 -2.48 0.36
CA TYR A 306 6.00 -3.34 -0.04
C TYR A 306 5.81 -4.70 0.62
N PHE A 307 5.95 -5.77 -0.15
CA PHE A 307 5.92 -7.13 0.36
C PHE A 307 6.95 -7.99 -0.36
N GLN A 308 7.74 -8.74 0.40
CA GLN A 308 8.75 -9.65 -0.12
C GLN A 308 8.19 -11.06 -0.20
N ARG A 309 8.39 -11.71 -1.36
CA ARG A 309 7.89 -13.06 -1.64
C ARG A 309 8.57 -14.10 -0.75
N ASP A 310 9.90 -14.04 -0.69
CA ASP A 310 10.75 -15.01 -0.05
C ASP A 310 11.50 -14.34 1.12
N GLY A 311 11.43 -14.95 2.30
CA GLY A 311 12.11 -14.45 3.49
C GLY A 311 11.37 -13.32 4.23
N VAL A 312 12.08 -12.65 5.12
CA VAL A 312 11.57 -11.54 5.94
C VAL A 312 12.02 -10.23 5.32
N ALA A 313 11.08 -9.32 5.10
CA ALA A 313 11.42 -7.99 4.63
C ALA A 313 12.35 -7.28 5.64
N PRO A 314 13.35 -6.51 5.16
CA PRO A 314 14.13 -5.63 6.03
C PRO A 314 13.24 -4.73 6.88
N SER A 315 13.73 -4.25 8.02
CA SER A 315 12.96 -3.34 8.89
C SER A 315 12.51 -2.09 8.14
N TYR A 316 13.39 -1.56 7.28
CA TYR A 316 13.13 -0.40 6.43
C TYR A 316 13.65 -0.68 5.01
N PRO A 317 12.90 -1.43 4.19
CA PRO A 317 13.29 -1.64 2.80
C PRO A 317 13.26 -0.31 2.04
N GLU A 318 14.26 -0.13 1.19
CA GLU A 318 14.42 1.06 0.35
C GLU A 318 14.22 0.67 -1.10
N VAL A 319 13.41 1.45 -1.82
CA VAL A 319 13.18 1.26 -3.24
C VAL A 319 13.70 2.47 -3.99
N LYS A 320 14.64 2.24 -4.91
CA LYS A 320 15.15 3.29 -5.79
C LYS A 320 14.06 3.68 -6.78
N LEU A 321 13.82 4.98 -6.87
CA LEU A 321 12.87 5.53 -7.81
C LEU A 321 13.51 5.72 -9.20
N PRO A 322 12.74 5.64 -10.28
CA PRO A 322 13.19 6.07 -11.59
C PRO A 322 13.65 7.53 -11.57
N ASP A 323 14.62 7.86 -12.42
CA ASP A 323 15.10 9.23 -12.55
C ASP A 323 13.97 10.16 -13.00
N GLY A 324 13.96 11.36 -12.47
CA GLY A 324 12.93 12.35 -12.78
C GLY A 324 11.57 12.14 -12.12
N CYS A 325 11.40 11.16 -11.22
CA CYS A 325 10.16 11.01 -10.45
C CYS A 325 9.96 12.15 -9.43
N LEU A 326 11.01 12.62 -8.77
CA LEU A 326 10.95 13.76 -7.89
C LEU A 326 10.76 15.03 -8.73
N LYS A 327 9.71 15.80 -8.46
CA LYS A 327 9.35 17.01 -9.21
C LYS A 327 9.49 18.27 -8.38
N GLU A 328 9.09 18.23 -7.12
CA GLU A 328 9.05 19.43 -6.28
C GLU A 328 9.47 19.10 -4.85
N VAL A 329 10.11 20.06 -4.22
CA VAL A 329 10.46 20.00 -2.79
C VAL A 329 10.00 21.30 -2.12
N TYR A 330 9.19 21.16 -1.09
CA TYR A 330 8.69 22.25 -0.27
C TYR A 330 9.41 22.24 1.06
N ILE A 331 10.12 23.32 1.38
CA ILE A 331 10.90 23.47 2.61
C ILE A 331 10.01 24.09 3.68
N GLY A 332 9.90 23.44 4.82
CA GLY A 332 9.01 23.84 5.90
C GLY A 332 9.30 25.23 6.47
N LEU A 333 8.27 25.88 7.00
CA LEU A 333 8.31 27.24 7.54
C LEU A 333 9.43 27.45 8.58
N ARG A 334 9.72 26.41 9.38
CA ARG A 334 10.71 26.44 10.48
C ARG A 334 11.94 25.58 10.19
N CYS A 335 12.17 25.23 8.92
CA CYS A 335 13.27 24.36 8.54
C CYS A 335 14.61 25.05 8.72
N GLU A 336 15.48 24.45 9.53
CA GLU A 336 16.87 24.90 9.73
C GLU A 336 17.87 24.14 8.85
N ALA A 337 17.43 23.00 8.26
CA ALA A 337 18.26 22.14 7.41
C ALA A 337 18.12 22.44 5.91
N GLU A 338 17.77 23.67 5.55
CA GLU A 338 17.53 24.10 4.16
C GLU A 338 18.73 23.81 3.25
N ALA A 339 19.94 24.12 3.72
CA ALA A 339 21.18 23.88 2.98
C ALA A 339 21.39 22.39 2.68
N ALA A 340 21.11 21.49 3.64
CA ALA A 340 21.23 20.06 3.45
C ALA A 340 20.20 19.50 2.45
N ILE A 341 18.98 20.03 2.44
CA ILE A 341 17.94 19.68 1.46
C ILE A 341 18.38 20.11 0.06
N LEU A 342 18.90 21.33 -0.10
CA LEU A 342 19.37 21.84 -1.38
C LEU A 342 20.58 21.04 -1.89
N ASP A 343 21.53 20.70 -1.02
CA ASP A 343 22.66 19.82 -1.37
C ASP A 343 22.19 18.45 -1.86
N ALA A 344 21.19 17.86 -1.19
CA ALA A 344 20.66 16.56 -1.55
C ALA A 344 20.03 16.49 -2.95
N ILE A 345 19.61 17.62 -3.49
CA ILE A 345 19.01 17.71 -4.82
C ILE A 345 19.85 18.55 -5.80
N ALA A 346 21.12 18.83 -5.47
CA ALA A 346 21.98 19.66 -6.30
C ALA A 346 22.19 19.10 -7.71
N ASP A 347 22.21 17.78 -7.85
CA ASP A 347 22.33 17.02 -9.10
C ASP A 347 21.01 16.85 -9.87
N LYS A 348 19.90 17.43 -9.38
CA LYS A 348 18.56 17.30 -9.96
C LYS A 348 18.04 18.67 -10.42
N PRO A 349 18.51 19.20 -11.55
CA PRO A 349 18.22 20.59 -11.97
C PRO A 349 16.74 20.86 -12.24
N ASP A 350 15.99 19.83 -12.66
CA ASP A 350 14.57 19.95 -13.02
C ASP A 350 13.62 19.94 -11.81
N VAL A 351 14.14 19.69 -10.61
CA VAL A 351 13.34 19.69 -9.38
C VAL A 351 13.10 21.14 -8.94
N LYS A 352 11.85 21.54 -8.86
CA LYS A 352 11.47 22.86 -8.33
C LYS A 352 11.54 22.85 -6.81
N VAL A 353 11.95 23.99 -6.26
CA VAL A 353 12.04 24.17 -4.80
C VAL A 353 11.19 25.35 -4.37
N TYR A 354 10.47 25.15 -3.29
CA TYR A 354 9.60 26.14 -2.69
C TYR A 354 9.92 26.29 -1.20
N LYS A 355 9.84 27.52 -0.71
CA LYS A 355 9.86 27.83 0.73
C LYS A 355 8.46 28.11 1.20
N MET A 356 8.03 27.43 2.28
CA MET A 356 6.74 27.68 2.89
C MET A 356 6.81 28.93 3.75
N GLN A 357 5.78 29.77 3.65
CA GLN A 357 5.60 30.94 4.51
C GLN A 357 4.13 31.10 4.90
N ILE A 358 3.88 31.94 5.90
CA ILE A 358 2.50 32.32 6.27
C ILE A 358 1.96 33.21 5.16
N SER A 359 0.74 32.94 4.70
CA SER A 359 0.10 33.76 3.67
C SER A 359 -0.10 35.20 4.13
N GLN A 360 0.15 36.15 3.25
CA GLN A 360 -0.08 37.55 3.54
C GLN A 360 -1.57 37.92 3.60
N SER A 361 -2.42 37.15 2.96
CA SER A 361 -3.86 37.35 2.89
C SER A 361 -4.63 36.69 4.04
N ASP A 362 -4.08 35.60 4.59
CA ASP A 362 -4.71 34.82 5.66
C ASP A 362 -3.64 34.19 6.57
N ILE A 363 -3.55 34.64 7.82
CA ILE A 363 -2.56 34.18 8.80
C ILE A 363 -2.70 32.72 9.20
N TYR A 364 -3.82 32.08 8.92
CA TYR A 364 -4.05 30.64 9.16
C TYR A 364 -3.67 29.77 7.96
N SER A 365 -3.33 30.39 6.84
CA SER A 365 -2.96 29.69 5.59
C SER A 365 -1.48 29.77 5.31
N LEU A 366 -0.99 28.78 4.59
CA LEU A 366 0.37 28.73 4.07
C LEU A 366 0.37 29.12 2.59
N GLU A 367 1.49 29.65 2.14
CA GLU A 367 1.79 29.83 0.71
C GLU A 367 3.20 29.32 0.41
N ALA A 368 3.42 28.87 -0.83
CA ALA A 368 4.69 28.36 -1.31
C ALA A 368 5.34 29.38 -2.23
N ILE A 369 6.54 29.81 -1.93
CA ILE A 369 7.32 30.75 -2.72
C ILE A 369 8.45 29.98 -3.40
N GLU A 370 8.49 30.02 -4.73
CA GLU A 370 9.55 29.40 -5.51
C GLU A 370 10.91 30.06 -5.19
N VAL A 371 11.93 29.23 -5.00
CA VAL A 371 13.27 29.66 -4.60
C VAL A 371 14.24 29.43 -5.75
N ASP A 372 15.00 30.47 -6.10
CA ASP A 372 16.14 30.31 -7.00
C ASP A 372 17.23 29.47 -6.31
N ARG A 373 17.48 28.28 -6.85
CA ARG A 373 18.49 27.36 -6.32
C ARG A 373 19.91 27.88 -6.36
N ASN A 374 20.20 28.80 -7.26
CA ASN A 374 21.55 29.38 -7.46
C ASN A 374 21.91 30.51 -6.47
N GLY A 375 20.90 31.00 -5.74
CA GLY A 375 21.12 32.15 -4.85
C GLY A 375 20.36 32.14 -3.53
N MET A 376 19.55 31.15 -3.23
CA MET A 376 18.65 31.10 -2.06
C MET A 376 17.76 32.35 -1.91
N LYS A 377 17.59 33.12 -2.98
CA LYS A 377 16.69 34.27 -3.00
C LYS A 377 15.37 33.89 -3.61
N PRO A 378 14.24 34.31 -3.05
CA PRO A 378 12.94 34.07 -3.67
C PRO A 378 12.95 34.65 -5.08
N SER A 379 12.56 33.89 -6.08
CA SER A 379 12.49 34.29 -7.49
C SER A 379 11.46 35.40 -7.74
N VAL A 380 10.55 35.60 -6.82
CA VAL A 380 9.58 36.68 -6.83
C VAL A 380 10.08 37.80 -5.92
N LYS A 381 10.41 38.95 -6.48
CA LYS A 381 10.50 40.17 -5.70
C LYS A 381 9.12 40.48 -5.14
N VAL A 382 8.88 40.04 -3.91
CA VAL A 382 7.78 40.59 -3.13
C VAL A 382 8.14 42.07 -2.93
N GLU A 383 7.48 42.98 -3.66
CA GLU A 383 7.50 44.37 -3.30
C GLU A 383 7.10 44.43 -1.82
N SER A 384 8.06 44.77 -1.00
CA SER A 384 7.85 44.96 0.43
C SER A 384 6.88 46.11 0.60
N LYS A 385 5.57 45.78 0.70
CA LYS A 385 4.66 46.74 1.29
C LYS A 385 5.13 46.94 2.73
N PRO A 386 5.33 48.21 3.17
CA PRO A 386 5.96 48.47 4.43
C PRO A 386 5.13 47.89 5.57
N ASP A 387 5.80 47.02 6.30
CA ASP A 387 5.66 46.78 7.73
C ASP A 387 4.23 46.68 8.30
N CYS A 388 3.51 45.67 7.90
CA CYS A 388 2.33 45.22 8.67
C CYS A 388 2.76 44.09 9.61
N THR A 389 3.74 44.42 10.44
CA THR A 389 4.38 43.49 11.36
C THR A 389 3.48 43.17 12.53
N ILE A 390 3.74 42.02 13.13
CA ILE A 390 3.43 41.57 14.47
C ILE A 390 3.32 42.76 15.46
N LYS A 391 4.07 43.80 15.29
CA LYS A 391 4.00 45.04 16.07
C LYS A 391 2.64 45.74 15.99
N ARG A 392 1.98 45.79 14.82
CA ARG A 392 0.61 46.34 14.69
C ARG A 392 -0.45 45.47 15.36
N VAL A 393 -0.32 44.15 15.30
CA VAL A 393 -1.22 43.23 15.99
C VAL A 393 -1.05 43.36 17.50
N PHE A 394 0.20 43.42 17.98
CA PHE A 394 0.48 43.69 19.41
C PHE A 394 0.04 45.09 19.85
N ASP A 395 0.13 46.10 19.02
CA ASP A 395 -0.33 47.45 19.33
C ASP A 395 -1.89 47.54 19.33
N CYS A 396 -2.55 46.79 18.44
CA CYS A 396 -4.01 46.64 18.47
C CYS A 396 -4.47 45.90 19.69
N LEU A 397 -3.82 44.79 20.05
CA LEU A 397 -4.14 44.00 21.27
C LEU A 397 -3.88 44.84 22.53
N LYS A 398 -2.79 45.60 22.62
CA LYS A 398 -2.54 46.52 23.74
C LYS A 398 -3.57 47.66 23.84
N LYS A 399 -4.07 48.15 22.73
CA LYS A 399 -5.17 49.16 22.72
C LYS A 399 -6.48 48.55 23.15
N SER A 400 -6.80 47.33 22.74
CA SER A 400 -8.02 46.63 23.16
C SER A 400 -8.01 46.38 24.67
N ILE A 401 -6.93 45.83 25.21
CA ILE A 401 -6.76 45.55 26.64
C ILE A 401 -6.83 46.84 27.49
N LYS A 402 -6.27 47.95 26.99
CA LYS A 402 -6.40 49.24 27.73
C LYS A 402 -7.80 49.84 27.72
N ASN A 403 -8.62 49.53 26.72
CA ASN A 403 -10.01 50.00 26.68
C ASN A 403 -10.92 49.17 27.56
N ASP A 404 -10.66 47.86 27.68
CA ASP A 404 -11.44 46.96 28.56
C ASP A 404 -11.15 47.23 30.05
N CYS A 405 -9.93 47.64 30.42
CA CYS A 405 -9.59 48.00 31.79
C CYS A 405 -10.21 49.35 32.23
N LYS A 406 -10.57 50.25 31.31
CA LYS A 406 -11.24 51.52 31.64
C LYS A 406 -12.75 51.39 31.83
N GLY A 407 -13.37 50.26 31.50
CA GLY A 407 -14.77 49.96 31.68
C GLY A 407 -15.10 49.31 33.02
N LEU A 408 -14.10 48.96 33.83
CA LEU A 408 -14.27 48.30 35.13
C LEU A 408 -14.12 49.21 36.36
N GLU A 409 -13.92 50.50 36.13
CA GLU A 409 -13.83 51.54 37.20
C GLU A 409 -15.04 52.49 37.19
N ARG A 410 -16.24 52.01 36.87
CA ARG A 410 -17.47 52.77 37.10
C ARG A 410 -18.56 51.89 37.72
#